data_d72fa0fa424c42bcee6299472405ae47
#
_entry.id   d72fa0fa424c42bcee6299472405ae47
#
_cell.length_a   1.000
_cell.length_b   1.000
_cell.length_c   1.000
_cell.angle_alpha   90.00
_cell.angle_beta   90.00
_cell.angle_gamma   90.00
#
_symmetry.space_group_name_H-M   'P 1'
#
loop_
_entity.id
_entity.type
_entity.pdbx_description
1 polymer ?
#
loop_
_entity_poly.entity_id
_entity_poly.type
_entity_poly.pdbx_seq_one_letter_code
_entity_poly.pdbx_strand_id
1 'polypeptide(L)'
;METYPITIGKITRHVPVVETLPGVHIPLVEIMGDVDLVQAAAEGLLKHLPPETDALLTLETSPIVLAHSISALCGKPYVVVRRKRRPYMQDPIIQEVESLTLGVSETLWLDSRMAEKLMGQNVALVFDVVSSGGTMTALEKVAKKAGANVVARLAAFHQGNSKLPVTFLSEIPILQTA
;
A
#
# COMPACT_ATOMS: atom_id res chain seq x y z
N MET A 1 -20.49 -5.98 18.15
CA MET A 1 -19.85 -5.85 16.83
C MET A 1 -18.86 -7.01 16.69
N GLU A 2 -18.97 -7.78 15.63
CA GLU A 2 -18.05 -8.90 15.39
C GLU A 2 -16.64 -8.38 15.12
N THR A 3 -15.63 -9.09 15.64
CA THR A 3 -14.23 -8.72 15.46
C THR A 3 -13.42 -9.88 14.90
N TYR A 4 -12.36 -9.58 14.19
CA TYR A 4 -11.43 -10.55 13.64
C TYR A 4 -10.00 -10.27 14.16
N PRO A 5 -9.27 -11.29 14.64
CA PRO A 5 -7.89 -11.11 15.08
C PRO A 5 -6.94 -10.99 13.89
N ILE A 6 -6.16 -9.91 13.85
CA ILE A 6 -5.05 -9.74 12.93
C ILE A 6 -3.74 -9.76 13.71
N THR A 7 -2.69 -10.35 13.13
CA THR A 7 -1.40 -10.50 13.83
C THR A 7 -0.24 -10.19 12.89
N ILE A 8 0.70 -9.38 13.38
CA ILE A 8 2.02 -9.18 12.78
C ILE A 8 3.07 -9.39 13.88
N GLY A 9 3.95 -10.37 13.70
CA GLY A 9 4.95 -10.72 14.69
C GLY A 9 4.31 -11.13 16.02
N LYS A 10 4.53 -10.36 17.06
CA LYS A 10 3.95 -10.57 18.39
C LYS A 10 2.73 -9.67 18.68
N ILE A 11 2.37 -8.82 17.75
CA ILE A 11 1.31 -7.84 17.93
C ILE A 11 0.01 -8.39 17.35
N THR A 12 -1.01 -8.55 18.19
CA THR A 12 -2.36 -8.94 17.79
C THR A 12 -3.33 -7.80 18.08
N ARG A 13 -4.25 -7.57 17.14
CA ARG A 13 -5.36 -6.62 17.28
C ARG A 13 -6.66 -7.28 16.87
N HIS A 14 -7.75 -6.93 17.55
CA HIS A 14 -9.10 -7.36 17.18
C HIS A 14 -9.75 -6.20 16.42
N VAL A 15 -9.83 -6.33 15.10
CA VAL A 15 -10.40 -5.31 14.21
C VAL A 15 -11.88 -5.59 13.95
N PRO A 16 -12.73 -4.56 13.74
CA PRO A 16 -14.13 -4.77 13.44
C PRO A 16 -14.29 -5.48 12.10
N VAL A 17 -15.32 -6.34 12.01
CA VAL A 17 -15.78 -6.91 10.76
C VAL A 17 -16.89 -6.02 10.22
N VAL A 18 -16.75 -5.55 8.98
CA VAL A 18 -17.68 -4.63 8.34
C VAL A 18 -18.21 -5.20 7.03
N GLU A 19 -19.47 -4.95 6.73
CA GLU A 19 -20.07 -5.27 5.44
C GLU A 19 -19.69 -4.20 4.41
N THR A 20 -19.10 -4.61 3.30
CA THR A 20 -18.68 -3.72 2.21
C THR A 20 -19.58 -3.80 0.99
N LEU A 21 -20.16 -4.97 0.74
CA LEU A 21 -21.18 -5.26 -0.28
C LEU A 21 -22.18 -6.21 0.35
N PRO A 22 -23.41 -6.31 -0.16
CA PRO A 22 -24.40 -7.26 0.36
C PRO A 22 -23.82 -8.68 0.49
N GLY A 23 -23.78 -9.20 1.72
CA GLY A 23 -23.24 -10.52 2.05
C GLY A 23 -21.71 -10.64 2.03
N VAL A 24 -20.97 -9.56 1.79
CA VAL A 24 -19.50 -9.55 1.79
C VAL A 24 -18.99 -8.76 2.98
N HIS A 25 -18.33 -9.44 3.90
CA HIS A 25 -17.76 -8.85 5.10
C HIS A 25 -16.25 -8.93 5.07
N ILE A 26 -15.59 -7.91 5.58
CA ILE A 26 -14.13 -7.87 5.69
C ILE A 26 -13.69 -7.41 7.08
N PRO A 27 -12.59 -7.96 7.60
CA PRO A 27 -11.86 -7.33 8.71
C PRO A 27 -11.36 -5.96 8.25
N LEU A 28 -11.80 -4.89 8.92
CA LEU A 28 -11.39 -3.52 8.60
C LEU A 28 -10.08 -3.22 9.28
N VAL A 29 -9.00 -3.31 8.53
CA VAL A 29 -7.66 -2.98 9.04
C VAL A 29 -7.42 -1.49 8.86
N GLU A 30 -7.13 -0.83 9.98
CA GLU A 30 -6.67 0.55 10.01
C GLU A 30 -5.41 0.64 10.87
N ILE A 31 -4.28 0.93 10.23
CA ILE A 31 -2.98 0.98 10.92
C ILE A 31 -2.61 2.38 11.43
N MET A 32 -3.30 3.42 10.95
CA MET A 32 -3.02 4.80 11.36
C MET A 32 -3.32 4.97 12.85
N GLY A 33 -2.35 5.49 13.59
CA GLY A 33 -2.46 5.67 15.03
C GLY A 33 -2.06 4.44 15.87
N ASP A 34 -1.91 3.25 15.27
CA ASP A 34 -1.42 2.06 15.97
C ASP A 34 0.10 1.93 15.80
N VAL A 35 0.83 2.61 16.68
CA VAL A 35 2.30 2.71 16.59
C VAL A 35 2.97 1.34 16.66
N ASP A 36 2.53 0.46 17.57
CA ASP A 36 3.14 -0.86 17.77
C ASP A 36 2.93 -1.76 16.55
N LEU A 37 1.72 -1.75 15.97
CA LEU A 37 1.40 -2.54 14.78
C LEU A 37 2.20 -2.04 13.57
N VAL A 38 2.28 -0.72 13.38
CA VAL A 38 3.06 -0.10 12.29
C VAL A 38 4.55 -0.42 12.45
N GLN A 39 5.09 -0.34 13.66
CA GLN A 39 6.49 -0.65 13.93
C GLN A 39 6.80 -2.13 13.63
N ALA A 40 5.96 -3.04 14.12
CA ALA A 40 6.10 -4.48 13.84
C ALA A 40 6.02 -4.80 12.34
N ALA A 41 5.10 -4.14 11.63
CA ALA A 41 4.97 -4.28 10.18
C ALA A 41 6.21 -3.74 9.44
N ALA A 42 6.72 -2.58 9.83
CA ALA A 42 7.92 -1.99 9.24
C ALA A 42 9.15 -2.89 9.42
N GLU A 43 9.38 -3.39 10.63
CA GLU A 43 10.49 -4.31 10.94
C GLU A 43 10.35 -5.65 10.18
N GLY A 44 9.13 -6.15 10.04
CA GLY A 44 8.83 -7.35 9.27
C GLY A 44 9.15 -7.17 7.78
N LEU A 45 8.64 -6.10 7.18
CA LEU A 45 8.80 -5.81 5.74
C LEU A 45 10.23 -5.41 5.39
N LEU A 46 10.95 -4.77 6.29
CA LEU A 46 12.36 -4.40 6.09
C LEU A 46 13.23 -5.61 5.74
N LYS A 47 12.93 -6.79 6.29
CA LYS A 47 13.66 -8.04 6.00
C LYS A 47 13.49 -8.51 4.55
N HIS A 48 12.47 -8.03 3.86
CA HIS A 48 12.14 -8.36 2.48
C HIS A 48 12.47 -7.21 1.51
N LEU A 49 13.05 -6.13 2.01
CA LEU A 49 13.46 -5.01 1.18
C LEU A 49 14.74 -5.36 0.43
N PRO A 50 14.74 -5.39 -0.92
CA PRO A 50 15.95 -5.67 -1.68
C PRO A 50 17.08 -4.65 -1.37
N PRO A 51 18.34 -5.08 -1.24
CA PRO A 51 19.45 -4.19 -0.91
C PRO A 51 19.66 -3.08 -1.95
N GLU A 52 19.34 -3.34 -3.22
CA GLU A 52 19.43 -2.39 -4.33
C GLU A 52 18.32 -1.33 -4.32
N THR A 53 17.35 -1.38 -3.41
CA THR A 53 16.28 -0.38 -3.31
C THR A 53 16.87 0.99 -3.00
N ASP A 54 16.54 1.99 -3.81
CA ASP A 54 16.98 3.38 -3.62
C ASP A 54 15.94 4.22 -2.89
N ALA A 55 14.65 3.99 -3.14
CA ALA A 55 13.55 4.72 -2.54
C ALA A 55 12.31 3.84 -2.35
N LEU A 56 11.39 4.30 -1.50
CA LEU A 56 10.07 3.69 -1.34
C LEU A 56 9.03 4.53 -2.09
N LEU A 57 8.03 3.89 -2.64
CA LEU A 57 6.90 4.54 -3.27
C LEU A 57 5.61 4.04 -2.62
N THR A 58 4.79 4.95 -2.15
CA THR A 58 3.52 4.66 -1.51
C THR A 58 2.44 5.65 -1.97
N LEU A 59 1.24 5.50 -1.46
CA LEU A 59 0.12 6.37 -1.82
C LEU A 59 -0.64 6.86 -0.57
N GLU A 60 -1.44 7.91 -0.72
CA GLU A 60 -2.36 8.36 0.32
C GLU A 60 -3.36 7.25 0.65
N THR A 61 -3.75 7.00 1.92
CA THR A 61 -3.37 7.79 3.11
C THR A 61 -2.69 6.86 4.13
N SER A 62 -3.32 5.75 4.44
CA SER A 62 -2.92 4.82 5.50
C SER A 62 -1.51 4.24 5.29
N PRO A 63 -1.09 3.82 4.08
CA PRO A 63 0.24 3.25 3.89
C PRO A 63 1.40 4.22 4.16
N ILE A 64 1.13 5.55 4.25
CA ILE A 64 2.19 6.55 4.49
C ILE A 64 2.92 6.29 5.80
N VAL A 65 2.19 5.96 6.87
CA VAL A 65 2.82 5.73 8.18
C VAL A 65 3.76 4.53 8.16
N LEU A 66 3.42 3.50 7.37
CA LEU A 66 4.25 2.32 7.19
C LEU A 66 5.49 2.63 6.35
N ALA A 67 5.32 3.32 5.23
CA ALA A 67 6.44 3.74 4.39
C ALA A 67 7.40 4.65 5.15
N HIS A 68 6.88 5.59 5.96
CA HIS A 68 7.69 6.44 6.82
C HIS A 68 8.49 5.62 7.84
N SER A 69 7.86 4.65 8.51
CA SER A 69 8.54 3.80 9.50
C SER A 69 9.64 2.95 8.86
N ILE A 70 9.40 2.34 7.68
CA ILE A 70 10.42 1.60 6.93
C ILE A 70 11.56 2.56 6.54
N SER A 71 11.23 3.75 6.02
CA SER A 71 12.20 4.79 5.64
C SER A 71 13.10 5.19 6.81
N ALA A 72 12.52 5.40 7.99
CA ALA A 72 13.27 5.74 9.20
C ALA A 72 14.24 4.62 9.63
N LEU A 73 13.85 3.35 9.45
CA LEU A 73 14.68 2.20 9.79
C LEU A 73 15.83 1.97 8.80
N CYS A 74 15.63 2.21 7.50
CA CYS A 74 16.63 1.92 6.47
C CYS A 74 17.36 3.15 5.93
N GLY A 75 16.96 4.36 6.30
CA GLY A 75 17.56 5.61 5.83
C GLY A 75 17.26 5.95 4.35
N LYS A 76 16.35 5.23 3.69
CA LYS A 76 15.98 5.47 2.30
C LYS A 76 14.79 6.43 2.20
N PRO A 77 14.78 7.37 1.23
CA PRO A 77 13.66 8.30 1.07
C PRO A 77 12.39 7.57 0.63
N TYR A 78 11.24 8.23 0.82
CA TYR A 78 9.99 7.76 0.24
C TYR A 78 9.24 8.88 -0.48
N VAL A 79 8.45 8.50 -1.48
CA VAL A 79 7.59 9.39 -2.26
C VAL A 79 6.14 8.94 -2.11
N VAL A 80 5.23 9.90 -2.00
CA VAL A 80 3.79 9.67 -1.82
C VAL A 80 3.04 10.09 -3.07
N VAL A 81 2.33 9.15 -3.69
CA VAL A 81 1.38 9.39 -4.76
C VAL A 81 0.04 9.81 -4.14
N ARG A 82 -0.61 10.80 -4.74
CA ARG A 82 -1.84 11.40 -4.25
C ARG A 82 -3.07 10.79 -4.93
N ARG A 83 -4.18 10.71 -4.19
CA ARG A 83 -5.49 10.26 -4.74
C ARG A 83 -6.29 11.42 -5.33
N LYS A 84 -5.86 12.66 -5.12
CA LYS A 84 -6.48 13.86 -5.68
C LYS A 84 -5.41 14.83 -6.17
N ARG A 85 -5.69 15.50 -7.29
CA ARG A 85 -4.86 16.60 -7.76
C ARG A 85 -4.80 17.71 -6.72
N ARG A 86 -3.59 18.25 -6.51
CA ARG A 86 -3.36 19.41 -5.65
C ARG A 86 -3.10 20.65 -6.50
N PRO A 87 -3.54 21.84 -6.08
CA PRO A 87 -3.38 23.08 -6.88
C PRO A 87 -1.93 23.42 -7.26
N TYR A 88 -0.97 22.99 -6.44
CA TYR A 88 0.46 23.23 -6.64
C TYR A 88 1.15 22.26 -7.59
N MET A 89 0.48 21.21 -8.05
CA MET A 89 1.07 20.23 -8.96
C MET A 89 1.26 20.82 -10.35
N GLN A 90 2.48 20.65 -10.86
CA GLN A 90 2.86 21.01 -12.21
C GLN A 90 3.08 19.72 -13.02
N ASP A 91 2.50 19.66 -14.21
CA ASP A 91 2.60 18.53 -15.15
C ASP A 91 2.59 17.15 -14.47
N PRO A 92 1.56 16.85 -13.68
CA PRO A 92 1.54 15.62 -12.89
C PRO A 92 1.41 14.38 -13.79
N ILE A 93 2.08 13.30 -13.37
CA ILE A 93 1.77 11.97 -13.88
C ILE A 93 0.40 11.58 -13.36
N ILE A 94 -0.47 11.15 -14.27
CA ILE A 94 -1.84 10.75 -13.99
C ILE A 94 -2.00 9.27 -14.35
N GLN A 95 -2.63 8.50 -13.45
CA GLN A 95 -2.92 7.10 -13.67
C GLN A 95 -4.28 6.73 -13.09
N GLU A 96 -5.16 6.25 -13.93
CA GLU A 96 -6.43 5.68 -13.48
C GLU A 96 -6.22 4.30 -12.85
N VAL A 97 -6.97 4.04 -11.77
CA VAL A 97 -7.02 2.74 -11.11
C VAL A 97 -8.15 1.93 -11.76
N GLU A 98 -7.80 0.83 -12.38
CA GLU A 98 -8.79 -0.11 -12.90
C GLU A 98 -9.43 -0.87 -11.72
N SER A 99 -10.63 -0.43 -11.32
CA SER A 99 -11.41 -1.10 -10.29
C SER A 99 -12.43 -2.04 -10.95
N LEU A 100 -12.30 -3.32 -10.69
CA LEU A 100 -13.25 -4.34 -11.16
C LEU A 100 -14.55 -4.35 -10.33
N THR A 101 -14.62 -3.61 -9.21
CA THR A 101 -15.63 -3.91 -8.18
C THR A 101 -16.72 -2.85 -7.99
N LEU A 102 -16.58 -1.59 -8.36
CA LEU A 102 -17.57 -0.58 -7.93
C LEU A 102 -17.86 0.56 -8.92
N GLY A 103 -17.39 0.53 -10.15
CA GLY A 103 -17.71 1.62 -11.11
C GLY A 103 -17.18 3.01 -10.69
N VAL A 104 -16.40 3.09 -9.63
CA VAL A 104 -15.75 4.33 -9.18
C VAL A 104 -14.34 4.33 -9.73
N SER A 105 -14.09 5.17 -10.72
CA SER A 105 -12.74 5.40 -11.21
C SER A 105 -11.98 6.23 -10.19
N GLU A 106 -10.95 5.65 -9.62
CA GLU A 106 -9.98 6.37 -8.79
C GLU A 106 -8.80 6.80 -9.67
N THR A 107 -8.26 7.97 -9.41
CA THR A 107 -7.12 8.50 -10.17
C THR A 107 -5.95 8.79 -9.23
N LEU A 108 -4.78 8.32 -9.60
CA LEU A 108 -3.53 8.60 -8.90
C LEU A 108 -2.79 9.76 -9.57
N TRP A 109 -2.17 10.61 -8.74
CA TRP A 109 -1.50 11.84 -9.16
C TRP A 109 -0.11 11.91 -8.55
N LEU A 110 0.91 12.11 -9.37
CA LEU A 110 2.28 12.34 -8.92
C LEU A 110 2.81 13.62 -9.55
N ASP A 111 3.15 14.60 -8.71
CA ASP A 111 3.77 15.87 -9.14
C ASP A 111 5.10 15.60 -9.87
N SER A 112 5.39 16.34 -10.95
CA SER A 112 6.61 16.16 -11.75
C SER A 112 7.89 16.25 -10.91
N ARG A 113 7.95 17.17 -9.95
CA ARG A 113 9.10 17.31 -9.04
C ARG A 113 9.34 16.07 -8.16
N MET A 114 8.27 15.33 -7.84
CA MET A 114 8.38 14.06 -7.12
C MET A 114 8.74 12.93 -8.08
N ALA A 115 8.25 12.96 -9.31
CA ALA A 115 8.61 12.00 -10.35
C ALA A 115 10.10 12.08 -10.70
N GLU A 116 10.68 13.28 -10.78
CA GLU A 116 12.11 13.49 -11.01
C GLU A 116 12.99 12.78 -9.97
N LYS A 117 12.54 12.71 -8.71
CA LYS A 117 13.26 11.99 -7.64
C LYS A 117 13.26 10.47 -7.81
N LEU A 118 12.38 9.96 -8.64
CA LEU A 118 12.24 8.51 -8.90
C LEU A 118 12.94 8.10 -10.20
N MET A 119 13.29 9.04 -11.07
CA MET A 119 13.89 8.76 -12.36
C MET A 119 15.19 7.95 -12.22
N GLY A 120 15.24 6.78 -12.84
CA GLY A 120 16.38 5.86 -12.78
C GLY A 120 16.56 5.13 -11.45
N GLN A 121 15.66 5.32 -10.47
CA GLN A 121 15.76 4.70 -9.16
C GLN A 121 15.11 3.31 -9.13
N ASN A 122 15.67 2.42 -8.31
CA ASN A 122 15.04 1.16 -7.93
C ASN A 122 14.08 1.43 -6.76
N VAL A 123 12.80 1.22 -6.98
CA VAL A 123 11.78 1.54 -5.97
C VAL A 123 11.06 0.29 -5.45
N ALA A 124 10.80 0.27 -4.15
CA ALA A 124 9.90 -0.69 -3.53
C ALA A 124 8.54 -0.02 -3.29
N LEU A 125 7.47 -0.67 -3.76
CA LEU A 125 6.10 -0.25 -3.48
C LEU A 125 5.71 -0.70 -2.08
N VAL A 126 5.06 0.18 -1.30
CA VAL A 126 4.65 -0.10 0.09
C VAL A 126 3.16 0.15 0.26
N PHE A 127 2.47 -0.86 0.78
CA PHE A 127 1.03 -0.87 1.07
C PHE A 127 0.75 -1.34 2.50
N ASP A 128 -0.35 -0.89 3.07
CA ASP A 128 -0.91 -1.46 4.29
C ASP A 128 -1.69 -2.75 3.98
N VAL A 129 -2.67 -2.67 3.11
CA VAL A 129 -3.49 -3.81 2.66
C VAL A 129 -3.51 -3.86 1.13
N VAL A 130 -3.29 -5.05 0.56
CA VAL A 130 -3.51 -5.33 -0.86
C VAL A 130 -4.60 -6.40 -0.98
N SER A 131 -5.64 -6.12 -1.77
CA SER A 131 -6.74 -7.06 -2.02
C SER A 131 -6.75 -7.51 -3.49
N SER A 132 -7.51 -6.86 -4.37
CA SER A 132 -7.58 -7.22 -5.80
C SER A 132 -6.31 -6.87 -6.60
N GLY A 133 -5.48 -5.97 -6.09
CA GLY A 133 -4.25 -5.52 -6.75
C GLY A 133 -4.41 -4.39 -7.76
N GLY A 134 -5.62 -3.88 -7.98
CA GLY A 134 -5.85 -2.78 -8.93
C GLY A 134 -5.03 -1.52 -8.58
N THR A 135 -5.07 -1.10 -7.32
CA THR A 135 -4.28 0.04 -6.83
C THR A 135 -2.77 -0.23 -6.92
N MET A 136 -2.34 -1.46 -6.62
CA MET A 136 -0.93 -1.86 -6.73
C MET A 136 -0.45 -1.75 -8.18
N THR A 137 -1.23 -2.28 -9.13
CA THR A 137 -0.93 -2.19 -10.57
C THR A 137 -0.88 -0.73 -11.05
N ALA A 138 -1.81 0.10 -10.58
CA ALA A 138 -1.81 1.52 -10.93
C ALA A 138 -0.58 2.25 -10.37
N LEU A 139 -0.18 1.98 -9.13
CA LEU A 139 1.02 2.56 -8.52
C LEU A 139 2.30 2.13 -9.27
N GLU A 140 2.36 0.88 -9.71
CA GLU A 140 3.45 0.39 -10.56
C GLU A 140 3.51 1.11 -11.90
N LYS A 141 2.35 1.37 -12.53
CA LYS A 141 2.28 2.18 -13.76
C LYS A 141 2.78 3.61 -13.52
N VAL A 142 2.46 4.23 -12.38
CA VAL A 142 2.99 5.55 -11.99
C VAL A 142 4.52 5.51 -11.86
N ALA A 143 5.07 4.50 -11.17
CA ALA A 143 6.52 4.33 -11.04
C ALA A 143 7.20 4.23 -12.41
N LYS A 144 6.68 3.39 -13.31
CA LYS A 144 7.20 3.23 -14.68
C LYS A 144 7.13 4.52 -15.48
N LYS A 145 6.03 5.28 -15.40
CA LYS A 145 5.90 6.60 -16.06
C LYS A 145 6.89 7.62 -15.51
N ALA A 146 7.27 7.52 -14.23
CA ALA A 146 8.30 8.33 -13.60
C ALA A 146 9.74 7.88 -13.96
N GLY A 147 9.90 6.83 -14.76
CA GLY A 147 11.22 6.29 -15.12
C GLY A 147 11.88 5.48 -14.01
N ALA A 148 11.13 4.99 -13.03
CA ALA A 148 11.61 4.15 -11.94
C ALA A 148 11.52 2.65 -12.31
N ASN A 149 12.41 1.86 -11.71
CA ASN A 149 12.40 0.41 -11.77
C ASN A 149 11.79 -0.16 -10.49
N VAL A 150 10.69 -0.91 -10.60
CA VAL A 150 10.03 -1.54 -9.43
C VAL A 150 10.72 -2.84 -9.10
N VAL A 151 11.41 -2.88 -7.94
CA VAL A 151 12.19 -4.03 -7.47
C VAL A 151 11.48 -4.86 -6.41
N ALA A 152 10.50 -4.30 -5.71
CA ALA A 152 9.69 -5.02 -4.72
C ALA A 152 8.27 -4.44 -4.62
N ARG A 153 7.35 -5.29 -4.15
CA ARG A 153 5.98 -4.95 -3.77
C ARG A 153 5.74 -5.52 -2.40
N LEU A 154 5.55 -4.64 -1.42
CA LEU A 154 5.48 -4.98 -0.01
C LEU A 154 4.14 -4.54 0.57
N ALA A 155 3.49 -5.41 1.33
CA ALA A 155 2.25 -5.11 2.03
C ALA A 155 2.27 -5.65 3.47
N ALA A 156 1.67 -4.95 4.41
CA ALA A 156 1.49 -5.50 5.74
C ALA A 156 0.50 -6.67 5.71
N PHE A 157 -0.60 -6.50 4.98
CA PHE A 157 -1.66 -7.51 4.85
C PHE A 157 -2.03 -7.78 3.39
N HIS A 158 -2.31 -9.05 3.10
CA HIS A 158 -2.98 -9.48 1.88
C HIS A 158 -4.41 -9.90 2.21
N GLN A 159 -5.41 -9.33 1.53
CA GLN A 159 -6.81 -9.60 1.76
C GLN A 159 -7.42 -10.45 0.65
N GLY A 160 -8.01 -11.58 1.02
CA GLY A 160 -8.65 -12.49 0.10
C GLY A 160 -7.67 -13.49 -0.54
N ASN A 161 -8.09 -14.09 -1.68
CA ASN A 161 -7.41 -15.23 -2.29
C ASN A 161 -6.70 -14.89 -3.62
N SER A 162 -6.53 -13.63 -3.95
CA SER A 162 -5.90 -13.23 -5.20
C SER A 162 -4.41 -13.57 -5.21
N LYS A 163 -3.94 -14.20 -6.28
CA LYS A 163 -2.51 -14.48 -6.48
C LYS A 163 -1.84 -13.26 -7.08
N LEU A 164 -1.21 -12.47 -6.25
CA LEU A 164 -0.51 -11.25 -6.65
C LEU A 164 0.99 -11.37 -6.37
N PRO A 165 1.84 -10.76 -7.21
CA PRO A 165 3.29 -10.73 -6.99
C PRO A 165 3.65 -9.71 -5.90
N VAL A 166 3.15 -9.92 -4.67
CA VAL A 166 3.36 -9.07 -3.51
C VAL A 166 3.89 -9.91 -2.34
N THR A 167 4.88 -9.39 -1.64
CA THR A 167 5.34 -9.95 -0.37
C THR A 167 4.55 -9.31 0.76
N PHE A 168 3.92 -10.12 1.60
CA PHE A 168 3.09 -9.66 2.71
C PHE A 168 3.43 -10.41 4.01
N LEU A 169 3.02 -9.84 5.14
CA LEU A 169 3.31 -10.41 6.46
C LEU A 169 2.19 -11.27 7.01
N SER A 170 0.94 -10.94 6.68
CA SER A 170 -0.23 -11.64 7.21
C SER A 170 -1.38 -11.62 6.19
N GLU A 171 -2.16 -12.71 6.18
CA GLU A 171 -3.38 -12.80 5.36
C GLU A 171 -4.60 -12.46 6.20
N ILE A 172 -5.57 -11.82 5.56
CA ILE A 172 -6.89 -11.56 6.13
C ILE A 172 -7.99 -12.02 5.15
N PRO A 173 -9.06 -12.65 5.64
CA PRO A 173 -10.07 -13.20 4.76
C PRO A 173 -11.01 -12.13 4.18
N ILE A 174 -11.70 -12.54 3.11
CA ILE A 174 -13.00 -11.97 2.72
C ILE A 174 -14.05 -12.98 3.19
N LEU A 175 -14.94 -12.56 4.07
CA LEU A 175 -15.97 -13.40 4.67
C LEU A 175 -17.25 -13.24 3.85
N GLN A 176 -17.83 -14.36 3.42
CA GLN A 176 -19.12 -14.37 2.71
C GLN A 176 -20.16 -15.00 3.62
N THR A 177 -21.27 -14.31 3.84
CA THR A 177 -22.47 -14.94 4.44
C THR A 177 -23.19 -15.70 3.34
N ALA A 178 -23.48 -16.96 3.63
CA ALA A 178 -24.26 -17.83 2.75
C ALA A 178 -25.69 -17.31 2.56
#